data_6a4163c29cdf03b4df113ab4f7b2b1a3
#
_entry.id   6a4163c29cdf03b4df113ab4f7b2b1a3
#
_cell.length_a   1.000
_cell.length_b   1.000
_cell.length_c   1.000
_cell.angle_alpha   90.00
_cell.angle_beta   90.00
_cell.angle_gamma   90.00
#
_symmetry.space_group_name_H-M   'P 1'
#
loop_
_entity.id
_entity.type
_entity.pdbx_description
1 polymer ?
#
loop_
_entity_poly.entity_id
_entity_poly.type
_entity_poly.pdbx_seq_one_letter_code
_entity_poly.pdbx_strand_id
1 'polypeptide(L)'
;SFSYGYSYSDSKANRNTSDTQARDTNAIAHSYTLGHDYIFNELISTSIGLGYSDSDAIVDAGNDYETYDLSLRVNFSFPWAYISMGDALSFNDYKKADTSISSTRIRSDVTNTFDIIFTQALGYFFPSLDPNRGLFITLSYEKVISEANILNYDYITDSFSIGISKSIKLN
;
A
#
# COMPACT_ATOMS: atom_id res chain seq x y z
N SER A 1 8.66 19.13 0.51
CA SER A 1 8.47 19.01 -0.95
C SER A 1 7.03 18.70 -1.28
N PHE A 2 6.59 19.07 -2.48
CA PHE A 2 5.30 18.68 -3.03
C PHE A 2 5.51 17.72 -4.19
N SER A 3 4.67 16.70 -4.28
CA SER A 3 4.61 15.78 -5.40
C SER A 3 3.17 15.66 -5.91
N TYR A 4 3.03 15.47 -7.21
CA TYR A 4 1.77 15.09 -7.81
C TYR A 4 2.04 14.00 -8.83
N GLY A 5 1.08 13.12 -9.01
CA GLY A 5 1.19 12.01 -9.95
C GLY A 5 -0.13 11.78 -10.68
N TYR A 6 -0.01 11.36 -11.92
CA TYR A 6 -1.12 10.80 -12.70
C TYR A 6 -0.64 9.50 -13.32
N SER A 7 -1.48 8.48 -13.25
CA SER A 7 -1.25 7.22 -13.94
C SER A 7 -2.50 6.79 -14.69
N TYR A 8 -2.28 6.16 -15.83
CA TYR A 8 -3.30 5.50 -16.64
C TYR A 8 -2.91 4.05 -16.82
N SER A 9 -3.84 3.14 -16.63
CA SER A 9 -3.66 1.73 -16.94
C SER A 9 -4.85 1.20 -17.74
N ASP A 10 -4.55 0.45 -18.79
CA ASP A 10 -5.52 -0.32 -19.59
C ASP A 10 -5.15 -1.80 -19.45
N SER A 11 -5.89 -2.52 -18.62
CA SER A 11 -5.68 -3.93 -18.40
C SER A 11 -6.60 -4.73 -19.33
N LYS A 12 -6.00 -5.48 -20.26
CA LYS A 12 -6.72 -6.41 -21.13
C LYS A 12 -6.37 -7.84 -20.71
N ALA A 13 -7.33 -8.57 -20.15
CA ALA A 13 -7.14 -9.98 -19.93
C ALA A 13 -7.13 -10.69 -21.30
N ASN A 14 -6.03 -11.38 -21.62
CA ASN A 14 -5.98 -12.28 -22.77
C ASN A 14 -6.96 -13.43 -22.52
N ARG A 15 -8.09 -13.39 -23.21
CA ARG A 15 -9.09 -14.46 -23.19
C ARG A 15 -8.48 -15.71 -23.79
N ASN A 16 -8.09 -16.66 -22.96
CA ASN A 16 -7.83 -18.01 -23.44
C ASN A 16 -9.22 -18.62 -23.76
N THR A 17 -9.54 -18.80 -25.03
CA THR A 17 -10.87 -19.15 -25.56
C THR A 17 -11.41 -20.51 -25.10
N SER A 18 -10.68 -21.25 -24.27
CA SER A 18 -11.09 -22.54 -23.72
C SER A 18 -11.69 -22.47 -22.30
N ASP A 19 -11.64 -21.32 -21.64
CA ASP A 19 -12.14 -21.19 -20.27
C ASP A 19 -13.44 -20.34 -20.25
N THR A 20 -14.58 -21.03 -20.18
CA THR A 20 -15.91 -20.41 -20.10
C THR A 20 -16.16 -19.71 -18.75
N GLN A 21 -15.21 -19.76 -17.81
CA GLN A 21 -15.26 -19.11 -16.51
C GLN A 21 -14.25 -17.94 -16.37
N ALA A 22 -13.46 -17.64 -17.39
CA ALA A 22 -12.60 -16.46 -17.36
C ALA A 22 -13.49 -15.21 -17.32
N ARG A 23 -13.63 -14.63 -16.15
CA ARG A 23 -14.27 -13.30 -15.98
C ARG A 23 -13.48 -12.32 -16.83
N ASP A 24 -14.20 -11.52 -17.61
CA ASP A 24 -13.59 -10.46 -18.43
C ASP A 24 -13.11 -9.37 -17.46
N THR A 25 -11.84 -9.43 -17.07
CA THR A 25 -11.20 -8.51 -16.13
C THR A 25 -10.66 -7.26 -16.81
N ASN A 26 -11.12 -6.96 -18.03
CA ASN A 26 -10.74 -5.75 -18.72
C ASN A 26 -11.22 -4.54 -17.91
N ALA A 27 -10.32 -3.72 -17.47
CA ALA A 27 -10.59 -2.48 -16.76
C ALA A 27 -9.69 -1.35 -17.26
N ILE A 28 -10.23 -0.15 -17.31
CA ILE A 28 -9.49 1.08 -17.52
C ILE A 28 -9.45 1.80 -16.19
N ALA A 29 -8.26 2.16 -15.73
CA ALA A 29 -8.11 2.89 -14.49
C ALA A 29 -7.34 4.20 -14.67
N HIS A 30 -7.82 5.24 -14.02
CA HIS A 30 -7.17 6.53 -13.89
C HIS A 30 -6.86 6.77 -12.42
N SER A 31 -5.64 7.19 -12.11
CA SER A 31 -5.26 7.51 -10.74
C SER A 31 -4.56 8.86 -10.66
N TYR A 32 -4.91 9.60 -9.63
CA TYR A 32 -4.35 10.91 -9.32
C TYR A 32 -3.83 10.88 -7.89
N THR A 33 -2.61 11.36 -7.69
CA THR A 33 -1.99 11.42 -6.37
C THR A 33 -1.45 12.81 -6.08
N LEU A 34 -1.57 13.25 -4.83
CA LEU A 34 -0.97 14.47 -4.31
C LEU A 34 -0.25 14.14 -3.03
N GLY A 35 1.01 14.50 -2.92
CA GLY A 35 1.82 14.25 -1.74
C GLY A 35 2.52 15.51 -1.24
N HIS A 36 2.72 15.58 0.06
CA HIS A 36 3.51 16.62 0.71
C HIS A 36 4.43 16.00 1.75
N ASP A 37 5.75 16.26 1.58
CA ASP A 37 6.76 15.88 2.56
C ASP A 37 7.23 17.12 3.31
N TYR A 38 7.26 17.02 4.62
CA TYR A 38 7.76 18.04 5.51
C TYR A 38 8.89 17.50 6.38
N ILE A 39 10.03 18.20 6.39
CA ILE A 39 11.21 17.88 7.20
C ILE A 39 11.24 18.86 8.36
N PHE A 40 10.98 18.39 9.57
CA PHE A 40 11.04 19.21 10.78
C PHE A 40 12.48 19.51 11.17
N ASN A 41 13.34 18.50 11.09
CA ASN A 41 14.78 18.57 11.35
C ASN A 41 15.48 17.34 10.74
N GLU A 42 16.78 17.18 10.99
CA GLU A 42 17.56 16.04 10.47
C GLU A 42 17.07 14.67 10.97
N LEU A 43 16.31 14.64 12.08
CA LEU A 43 15.85 13.40 12.71
C LEU A 43 14.40 13.06 12.37
N ILE A 44 13.56 14.05 12.03
CA ILE A 44 12.12 13.86 11.93
C ILE A 44 11.61 14.42 10.60
N SER A 45 10.91 13.57 9.86
CA SER A 45 10.14 13.97 8.67
C SER A 45 8.75 13.34 8.69
N THR A 46 7.83 13.98 7.97
CA THR A 46 6.48 13.47 7.76
C THR A 46 6.11 13.53 6.29
N SER A 47 5.25 12.61 5.86
CA SER A 47 4.65 12.59 4.54
C SER A 47 3.14 12.48 4.67
N ILE A 48 2.41 13.28 3.92
CA ILE A 48 0.95 13.20 3.80
C ILE A 48 0.65 12.95 2.33
N GLY A 49 -0.24 11.99 2.05
CA GLY A 49 -0.67 11.65 0.70
C GLY A 49 -2.18 11.65 0.58
N LEU A 50 -2.66 12.12 -0.57
CA LEU A 50 -4.04 12.02 -1.01
C LEU A 50 -4.05 11.30 -2.35
N GLY A 51 -4.98 10.36 -2.52
CA GLY A 51 -5.17 9.61 -3.75
C GLY A 51 -6.63 9.61 -4.18
N TYR A 52 -6.84 9.59 -5.46
CA TYR A 52 -8.11 9.25 -6.08
C TYR A 52 -7.83 8.32 -7.25
N SER A 53 -8.59 7.24 -7.35
CA SER A 53 -8.57 6.41 -8.54
C SER A 53 -9.98 6.04 -8.97
N ASP A 54 -10.15 5.94 -10.26
CA ASP A 54 -11.38 5.53 -10.92
C ASP A 54 -11.07 4.34 -11.82
N SER A 55 -11.72 3.22 -11.57
CA SER A 55 -11.60 2.00 -12.34
C SER A 55 -12.95 1.66 -12.96
N ASP A 56 -12.98 1.58 -14.29
CA ASP A 56 -14.13 1.19 -15.06
C ASP A 56 -13.93 -0.21 -15.64
N ALA A 57 -14.74 -1.17 -15.19
CA ALA A 57 -14.75 -2.52 -15.72
C ALA A 57 -16.02 -2.78 -16.51
N ILE A 58 -15.88 -3.39 -17.70
CA ILE A 58 -17.01 -3.63 -18.62
C ILE A 58 -17.95 -4.71 -18.05
N VAL A 59 -17.40 -5.75 -17.44
CA VAL A 59 -18.16 -6.95 -17.03
C VAL A 59 -17.97 -7.29 -15.55
N ASP A 60 -16.79 -7.08 -14.98
CA ASP A 60 -16.49 -7.46 -13.61
C ASP A 60 -16.83 -6.34 -12.63
N ALA A 61 -17.94 -6.49 -11.90
CA ALA A 61 -18.36 -5.53 -10.88
C ALA A 61 -17.33 -5.36 -9.74
N GLY A 62 -16.47 -6.35 -9.50
CA GLY A 62 -15.40 -6.26 -8.52
C GLY A 62 -14.25 -5.34 -8.91
N ASN A 63 -14.15 -4.98 -10.20
CA ASN A 63 -13.12 -4.08 -10.74
C ASN A 63 -13.69 -2.72 -11.20
N ASP A 64 -14.97 -2.44 -10.91
CA ASP A 64 -15.66 -1.21 -11.27
C ASP A 64 -15.93 -0.40 -10.00
N TYR A 65 -14.96 0.44 -9.62
CA TYR A 65 -14.99 1.16 -8.35
C TYR A 65 -14.21 2.47 -8.41
N GLU A 66 -14.55 3.36 -7.50
CA GLU A 66 -13.79 4.56 -7.18
C GLU A 66 -13.08 4.37 -5.83
N THR A 67 -11.85 4.87 -5.71
CA THR A 67 -11.08 4.83 -4.47
C THR A 67 -10.64 6.24 -4.08
N TYR A 68 -10.77 6.55 -2.81
CA TYR A 68 -10.22 7.75 -2.16
C TYR A 68 -9.23 7.31 -1.09
N ASP A 69 -8.00 7.76 -1.19
CA ASP A 69 -6.91 7.40 -0.28
C ASP A 69 -6.44 8.61 0.52
N LEU A 70 -6.19 8.39 1.79
CA LEU A 70 -5.52 9.33 2.69
C LEU A 70 -4.40 8.58 3.40
N SER A 71 -3.18 9.11 3.38
CA SER A 71 -2.05 8.52 4.09
C SER A 71 -1.26 9.54 4.88
N LEU A 72 -0.74 9.09 6.01
CA LEU A 72 0.18 9.83 6.87
C LEU A 72 1.34 8.92 7.23
N ARG A 73 2.56 9.42 7.13
CA ARG A 73 3.77 8.70 7.56
C ARG A 73 4.66 9.64 8.35
N VAL A 74 5.21 9.13 9.46
CA VAL A 74 6.22 9.81 10.28
C VAL A 74 7.48 8.98 10.28
N ASN A 75 8.61 9.61 10.03
CA ASN A 75 9.92 8.97 9.98
C ASN A 75 10.86 9.58 11.00
N PHE A 76 11.59 8.72 11.70
CA PHE A 76 12.65 9.09 12.63
C PHE A 76 13.97 8.49 12.12
N SER A 77 14.95 9.36 11.85
CA SER A 77 16.26 8.97 11.31
C SER A 77 17.34 9.21 12.35
N PHE A 78 17.77 8.16 13.04
CA PHE A 78 18.89 8.21 13.97
C PHE A 78 20.16 7.72 13.28
N PRO A 79 21.37 8.08 13.77
CA PRO A 79 22.62 7.57 13.20
C PRO A 79 22.75 6.04 13.20
N TRP A 80 22.02 5.37 14.09
CA TRP A 80 22.08 3.92 14.30
C TRP A 80 20.79 3.18 13.92
N ALA A 81 19.68 3.88 13.73
CA ALA A 81 18.40 3.27 13.38
C ALA A 81 17.52 4.22 12.59
N TYR A 82 16.58 3.62 11.87
CA TYR A 82 15.47 4.30 11.19
C TYR A 82 14.17 3.69 11.67
N ILE A 83 13.19 4.53 12.03
CA ILE A 83 11.84 4.11 12.40
C ILE A 83 10.87 4.83 11.48
N SER A 84 9.98 4.09 10.86
CA SER A 84 8.87 4.63 10.05
C SER A 84 7.56 4.11 10.60
N MET A 85 6.59 5.00 10.77
CA MET A 85 5.23 4.67 11.19
C MET A 85 4.26 5.26 10.17
N GLY A 86 3.38 4.44 9.63
CA GLY A 86 2.41 4.83 8.63
C GLY A 86 1.00 4.47 9.04
N ASP A 87 0.06 5.28 8.58
CA ASP A 87 -1.38 5.00 8.64
C ASP A 87 -2.02 5.43 7.33
N ALA A 88 -2.82 4.57 6.74
CA ALA A 88 -3.50 4.83 5.48
C ALA A 88 -4.97 4.39 5.56
N LEU A 89 -5.85 5.26 5.10
CA LEU A 89 -7.27 5.01 4.95
C LEU A 89 -7.60 4.98 3.47
N SER A 90 -8.32 3.95 3.05
CA SER A 90 -8.82 3.78 1.68
C SER A 90 -10.33 3.56 1.73
N PHE A 91 -11.06 4.35 0.96
CA PHE A 91 -12.50 4.26 0.79
C PHE A 91 -12.77 3.79 -0.63
N ASN A 92 -13.38 2.61 -0.78
CA ASN A 92 -13.69 2.02 -2.07
C ASN A 92 -15.21 1.97 -2.27
N ASP A 93 -15.69 2.69 -3.25
CA ASP A 93 -17.09 2.70 -3.64
C ASP A 93 -17.27 1.99 -4.99
N TYR A 94 -17.90 0.83 -4.96
CA TYR A 94 -18.18 0.05 -6.17
C TYR A 94 -19.35 0.63 -6.92
N LYS A 95 -19.28 0.62 -8.26
CA LYS A 95 -20.32 1.22 -9.11
C LYS A 95 -21.45 0.24 -9.42
N LYS A 96 -21.20 -1.05 -9.30
CA LYS A 96 -22.17 -2.13 -9.64
C LYS A 96 -22.27 -3.16 -8.53
N ALA A 97 -23.46 -3.74 -8.39
CA ALA A 97 -23.65 -4.87 -7.49
C ALA A 97 -22.98 -6.13 -8.07
N ASP A 98 -22.19 -6.83 -7.26
CA ASP A 98 -21.72 -8.18 -7.62
C ASP A 98 -22.86 -9.18 -7.45
N THR A 99 -23.43 -9.59 -8.56
CA THR A 99 -24.60 -10.51 -8.60
C THR A 99 -24.28 -11.90 -8.07
N SER A 100 -23.02 -12.27 -7.95
CA SER A 100 -22.60 -13.54 -7.34
C SER A 100 -22.77 -13.53 -5.80
N ILE A 101 -22.87 -12.35 -5.19
CA ILE A 101 -22.96 -12.15 -3.75
C ILE A 101 -24.29 -11.52 -3.36
N SER A 102 -24.71 -10.49 -4.07
CA SER A 102 -25.99 -9.80 -3.87
C SER A 102 -26.46 -9.17 -5.17
N SER A 103 -27.70 -9.44 -5.56
CA SER A 103 -28.28 -8.86 -6.77
C SER A 103 -28.64 -7.37 -6.64
N THR A 104 -28.63 -6.82 -5.43
CA THR A 104 -29.18 -5.48 -5.17
C THR A 104 -28.25 -4.56 -4.35
N ARG A 105 -27.28 -5.11 -3.61
CA ARG A 105 -26.36 -4.32 -2.79
C ARG A 105 -25.11 -3.97 -3.58
N ILE A 106 -24.83 -2.68 -3.67
CA ILE A 106 -23.56 -2.15 -4.14
C ILE A 106 -22.61 -2.15 -2.95
N ARG A 107 -21.41 -2.69 -3.13
CA ARG A 107 -20.38 -2.78 -2.11
C ARG A 107 -19.74 -1.42 -1.87
N SER A 108 -19.43 -1.11 -0.62
CA SER A 108 -18.49 -0.06 -0.24
C SER A 108 -17.64 -0.56 0.92
N ASP A 109 -16.35 -0.28 0.87
CA ASP A 109 -15.38 -0.74 1.86
C ASP A 109 -14.59 0.42 2.39
N VAL A 110 -14.23 0.33 3.68
CA VAL A 110 -13.23 1.19 4.32
C VAL A 110 -12.09 0.31 4.79
N THR A 111 -10.89 0.57 4.31
CA THR A 111 -9.70 -0.17 4.71
C THR A 111 -8.74 0.78 5.44
N ASN A 112 -8.35 0.40 6.65
CA ASN A 112 -7.29 1.06 7.39
C ASN A 112 -6.06 0.15 7.41
N THR A 113 -4.91 0.71 7.03
CA THR A 113 -3.61 0.03 7.07
C THR A 113 -2.67 0.80 7.97
N PHE A 114 -2.26 0.20 9.08
CA PHE A 114 -1.25 0.72 9.97
C PHE A 114 0.04 -0.09 9.82
N ASP A 115 1.19 0.58 9.66
CA ASP A 115 2.49 -0.08 9.59
C ASP A 115 3.55 0.58 10.47
N ILE A 116 4.46 -0.27 10.98
CA ILE A 116 5.69 0.18 11.66
C ILE A 116 6.86 -0.58 11.04
N ILE A 117 7.89 0.17 10.67
CA ILE A 117 9.16 -0.37 10.18
C ILE A 117 10.27 0.14 11.08
N PHE A 118 11.07 -0.78 11.60
CA PHE A 118 12.29 -0.49 12.36
C PHE A 118 13.49 -1.08 11.63
N THR A 119 14.47 -0.26 11.28
CA THR A 119 15.71 -0.70 10.65
C THR A 119 16.89 -0.26 11.50
N GLN A 120 17.76 -1.20 11.85
CA GLN A 120 18.94 -0.97 12.67
C GLN A 120 20.22 -1.33 11.95
N ALA A 121 21.21 -0.42 11.98
CA ALA A 121 22.54 -0.68 11.48
C ALA A 121 23.35 -1.47 12.54
N LEU A 122 23.63 -2.74 12.27
CA LEU A 122 24.32 -3.63 13.21
C LEU A 122 25.76 -3.22 13.46
N GLY A 123 26.45 -2.68 12.47
CA GLY A 123 27.83 -2.22 12.60
C GLY A 123 28.01 -1.04 13.58
N TYR A 124 26.93 -0.40 14.00
CA TYR A 124 26.99 0.62 15.04
C TYR A 124 27.27 0.01 16.44
N PHE A 125 26.65 -1.13 16.72
CA PHE A 125 26.77 -1.84 17.99
C PHE A 125 27.85 -2.92 17.95
N PHE A 126 28.12 -3.50 16.79
CA PHE A 126 29.09 -4.59 16.59
C PHE A 126 30.05 -4.26 15.45
N PRO A 127 30.98 -3.30 15.65
CA PRO A 127 31.92 -2.87 14.60
C PRO A 127 32.80 -4.00 14.05
N SER A 128 33.06 -5.02 14.86
CA SER A 128 33.89 -6.19 14.48
C SER A 128 33.17 -7.10 13.47
N LEU A 129 31.82 -7.14 13.51
CA LEU A 129 31.00 -7.93 12.59
C LEU A 129 30.74 -7.18 11.27
N ASP A 130 30.68 -5.86 11.34
CA ASP A 130 30.38 -5.01 10.19
C ASP A 130 31.18 -3.68 10.27
N PRO A 131 32.48 -3.72 9.97
CA PRO A 131 33.32 -2.52 10.03
C PRO A 131 32.88 -1.42 9.03
N ASN A 132 32.22 -1.80 7.96
CA ASN A 132 31.73 -0.86 6.93
C ASN A 132 30.32 -0.36 7.21
N ARG A 133 29.68 -0.79 8.29
CA ARG A 133 28.30 -0.43 8.68
C ARG A 133 27.25 -0.65 7.58
N GLY A 134 27.47 -1.65 6.75
CA GLY A 134 26.59 -1.99 5.64
C GLY A 134 25.57 -3.09 5.95
N LEU A 135 25.60 -3.66 7.18
CA LEU A 135 24.68 -4.72 7.59
C LEU A 135 23.52 -4.13 8.40
N PHE A 136 22.31 -4.42 7.96
CA PHE A 136 21.09 -3.93 8.58
C PHE A 136 20.16 -5.07 8.94
N ILE A 137 19.47 -4.93 10.06
CA ILE A 137 18.31 -5.74 10.41
C ILE A 137 17.05 -4.86 10.31
N THR A 138 16.02 -5.39 9.69
CA THR A 138 14.74 -4.71 9.57
C THR A 138 13.64 -5.57 10.17
N LEU A 139 12.84 -4.97 11.03
CA LEU A 139 11.62 -5.54 11.57
C LEU A 139 10.47 -4.72 11.03
N SER A 140 9.41 -5.38 10.54
CA SER A 140 8.20 -4.68 10.15
C SER A 140 6.96 -5.38 10.71
N TYR A 141 5.98 -4.57 11.06
CA TYR A 141 4.64 -4.98 11.43
C TYR A 141 3.64 -4.19 10.60
N GLU A 142 2.63 -4.87 10.11
CA GLU A 142 1.52 -4.27 9.40
C GLU A 142 0.22 -4.85 9.94
N LYS A 143 -0.77 -3.99 10.13
CA LYS A 143 -2.14 -4.35 10.46
C LYS A 143 -3.08 -3.74 9.44
N VAL A 144 -3.91 -4.58 8.84
CA VAL A 144 -4.97 -4.18 7.91
C VAL A 144 -6.31 -4.52 8.52
N ILE A 145 -7.20 -3.53 8.58
CA ILE A 145 -8.60 -3.70 8.98
C ILE A 145 -9.45 -3.24 7.81
N SER A 146 -10.29 -4.12 7.29
CA SER A 146 -11.26 -3.80 6.25
C SER A 146 -12.66 -4.04 6.75
N GLU A 147 -13.50 -3.01 6.64
CA GLU A 147 -14.92 -3.05 6.96
C GLU A 147 -15.71 -2.76 5.69
N ALA A 148 -16.67 -3.61 5.40
CA ALA A 148 -17.51 -3.49 4.22
C ALA A 148 -18.99 -3.43 4.60
N ASN A 149 -19.81 -2.82 3.75
CA ASN A 149 -21.26 -2.88 3.91
C ASN A 149 -21.84 -4.28 3.61
N ILE A 150 -21.00 -5.21 3.15
CA ILE A 150 -21.31 -6.62 2.93
C ILE A 150 -20.36 -7.47 3.79
N LEU A 151 -20.88 -8.14 4.82
CA LEU A 151 -20.12 -8.84 5.87
C LEU A 151 -19.05 -9.82 5.38
N ASN A 152 -19.24 -10.42 4.21
CA ASN A 152 -18.27 -11.39 3.67
C ASN A 152 -16.93 -10.78 3.24
N TYR A 153 -16.82 -9.45 3.26
CA TYR A 153 -15.61 -8.72 2.89
C TYR A 153 -14.91 -8.06 4.09
N ASP A 154 -15.46 -8.21 5.30
CA ASP A 154 -14.78 -7.77 6.50
C ASP A 154 -13.61 -8.70 6.80
N TYR A 155 -12.45 -8.13 7.05
CA TYR A 155 -11.28 -8.90 7.49
C TYR A 155 -10.32 -8.06 8.33
N ILE A 156 -9.55 -8.77 9.15
CA ILE A 156 -8.40 -8.22 9.88
C ILE A 156 -7.21 -9.10 9.56
N THR A 157 -6.10 -8.48 9.20
CA THR A 157 -4.85 -9.18 8.93
C THR A 157 -3.72 -8.51 9.71
N ASP A 158 -2.92 -9.32 10.38
CA ASP A 158 -1.68 -8.92 11.03
C ASP A 158 -0.50 -9.61 10.34
N SER A 159 0.51 -8.84 9.97
CA SER A 159 1.72 -9.31 9.31
C SER A 159 2.95 -8.88 10.08
N PHE A 160 3.89 -9.78 10.27
CA PHE A 160 5.18 -9.50 10.87
C PHE A 160 6.30 -10.03 9.98
N SER A 161 7.34 -9.23 9.74
CA SER A 161 8.50 -9.69 8.99
C SER A 161 9.83 -9.29 9.64
N ILE A 162 10.85 -10.10 9.39
CA ILE A 162 12.25 -9.85 9.76
C ILE A 162 13.08 -9.97 8.50
N GLY A 163 13.90 -8.97 8.23
CA GLY A 163 14.84 -8.95 7.11
C GLY A 163 16.26 -8.64 7.57
N ILE A 164 17.23 -9.21 6.85
CA ILE A 164 18.65 -8.85 6.99
C ILE A 164 19.12 -8.44 5.61
N SER A 165 19.75 -7.27 5.51
CA SER A 165 20.30 -6.75 4.26
C SER A 165 21.73 -6.28 4.43
N LYS A 166 22.56 -6.40 3.38
CA LYS A 166 23.94 -5.92 3.35
C LYS A 166 24.15 -5.03 2.14
N SER A 167 24.60 -3.81 2.37
CA SER A 167 25.08 -2.91 1.33
C SER A 167 26.54 -3.16 1.05
N ILE A 168 26.90 -3.44 -0.20
CA ILE A 168 28.26 -3.66 -0.66
C ILE A 168 28.62 -2.51 -1.60
N LYS A 169 29.65 -1.73 -1.24
CA LYS A 169 30.25 -0.78 -2.19
C LYS A 169 31.17 -1.57 -3.11
N LEU A 170 30.84 -1.62 -4.39
CA LEU A 170 31.76 -2.08 -5.43
C LEU A 170 32.67 -0.88 -5.77
N ASN A 171 33.95 -1.01 -5.51
CA ASN A 171 34.97 -0.03 -5.92
C ASN A 171 35.32 -0.18 -7.39
#